data_391e0cab656f32b57e7964b48c85985e
#
_entry.id   391e0cab656f32b57e7964b48c85985e
#
_cell.length_a   1.000
_cell.length_b   1.000
_cell.length_c   1.000
_cell.angle_alpha   90.00
_cell.angle_beta   90.00
_cell.angle_gamma   90.00
#
_symmetry.space_group_name_H-M   'P 1'
#
loop_
_entity.id
_entity.type
_entity.pdbx_description
1 polymer ?
#
loop_
_entity_poly.entity_id
_entity_poly.type
_entity_poly.pdbx_seq_one_letter_code
_entity_poly.pdbx_strand_id
1 'polypeptide(L)'
;MPAFAALLNDLSNDVVPRAGVAYVHYLSFMLCFGALVLERRLIRPNPSKQDATLMVITDVVYGMAALALLVSGILRVMYFGQGGSFYTENPLFWWKVGLYLSVGGLSLYPTITYILWAIPLRKGELPQVSEALANRLAWILNIELVGFALIPLLATLMARGVGLPAGIGA
;
A
#
# COMPACT_ATOMS: atom_id res chain seq x y z
N MET A 1 -12.78 11.75 22.83
CA MET A 1 -11.39 11.50 22.40
C MET A 1 -10.48 10.89 23.47
N PRO A 2 -10.43 11.34 24.76
CA PRO A 2 -9.50 10.73 25.74
C PRO A 2 -9.78 9.26 26.07
N ALA A 3 -11.05 8.84 26.12
CA ALA A 3 -11.43 7.46 26.43
C ALA A 3 -10.98 6.46 25.32
N PHE A 4 -11.03 6.84 24.07
CA PHE A 4 -10.55 5.99 22.96
C PHE A 4 -9.03 5.84 22.97
N ALA A 5 -8.29 6.91 23.26
CA ALA A 5 -6.83 6.84 23.41
C ALA A 5 -6.41 5.98 24.61
N ALA A 6 -7.14 6.08 25.73
CA ALA A 6 -6.90 5.24 26.90
C ALA A 6 -7.16 3.75 26.61
N LEU A 7 -8.24 3.42 25.88
CA LEU A 7 -8.54 2.06 25.43
C LEU A 7 -7.42 1.51 24.52
N LEU A 8 -6.95 2.31 23.56
CA LEU A 8 -5.85 1.88 22.69
C LEU A 8 -4.54 1.65 23.44
N ASN A 9 -4.25 2.47 24.45
CA ASN A 9 -3.08 2.27 25.30
C ASN A 9 -3.18 0.99 26.15
N ASP A 10 -4.37 0.67 26.67
CA ASP A 10 -4.60 -0.56 27.40
C ASP A 10 -4.43 -1.79 26.50
N LEU A 11 -5.08 -1.79 25.32
CA LEU A 11 -4.94 -2.85 24.32
C LEU A 11 -3.50 -2.98 23.78
N SER A 12 -2.71 -1.91 23.78
CA SER A 12 -1.34 -1.95 23.28
C SER A 12 -0.38 -2.74 24.16
N ASN A 13 -0.73 -3.01 25.41
CA ASN A 13 0.06 -3.84 26.31
C ASN A 13 -0.17 -5.34 26.07
N ASP A 14 -1.26 -5.71 25.40
CA ASP A 14 -1.60 -7.10 25.09
C ASP A 14 -0.92 -7.59 23.81
N VAL A 15 -0.41 -8.82 23.85
CA VAL A 15 0.27 -9.47 22.71
C VAL A 15 -0.69 -9.69 21.54
N VAL A 16 -1.94 -10.08 21.81
CA VAL A 16 -2.93 -10.44 20.77
C VAL A 16 -3.32 -9.25 19.89
N PRO A 17 -3.72 -8.07 20.41
CA PRO A 17 -3.97 -6.90 19.58
C PRO A 17 -2.74 -6.44 18.80
N ARG A 18 -1.55 -6.47 19.39
CA ARG A 18 -0.29 -6.12 18.69
C ARG A 18 -0.05 -7.05 17.50
N ALA A 19 -0.21 -8.35 17.68
CA ALA A 19 -0.09 -9.33 16.61
C ALA A 19 -1.17 -9.13 15.54
N GLY A 20 -2.41 -8.83 15.94
CA GLY A 20 -3.52 -8.57 15.01
C GLY A 20 -3.28 -7.36 14.11
N VAL A 21 -2.84 -6.22 14.66
CA VAL A 21 -2.51 -5.03 13.87
C VAL A 21 -1.32 -5.29 12.94
N ALA A 22 -0.30 -6.02 13.41
CA ALA A 22 0.82 -6.41 12.57
C ALA A 22 0.38 -7.34 11.43
N TYR A 23 -0.49 -8.30 11.70
CA TYR A 23 -1.04 -9.21 10.70
C TYR A 23 -1.82 -8.46 9.62
N VAL A 24 -2.74 -7.57 10.01
CA VAL A 24 -3.49 -6.72 9.05
C VAL A 24 -2.53 -5.91 8.19
N HIS A 25 -1.49 -5.31 8.79
CA HIS A 25 -0.50 -4.54 8.06
C HIS A 25 0.23 -5.38 6.99
N TYR A 26 0.71 -6.57 7.35
CA TYR A 26 1.41 -7.44 6.41
C TYR A 26 0.48 -8.02 5.35
N LEU A 27 -0.74 -8.42 5.72
CA LEU A 27 -1.73 -8.90 4.77
C LEU A 27 -2.10 -7.82 3.75
N SER A 28 -2.33 -6.59 4.22
CA SER A 28 -2.62 -5.45 3.34
C SER A 28 -1.47 -5.17 2.38
N PHE A 29 -0.22 -5.27 2.84
CA PHE A 29 0.95 -5.15 1.98
C PHE A 29 0.98 -6.22 0.88
N MET A 30 0.73 -7.48 1.23
CA MET A 30 0.67 -8.59 0.26
C MET A 30 -0.45 -8.40 -0.75
N LEU A 31 -1.63 -7.93 -0.30
CA LEU A 31 -2.77 -7.65 -1.18
C LEU A 31 -2.46 -6.49 -2.16
N CYS A 32 -1.84 -5.40 -1.70
CA CYS A 32 -1.42 -4.32 -2.58
C CYS A 32 -0.44 -4.82 -3.65
N PHE A 33 0.60 -5.54 -3.24
CA PHE A 33 1.59 -6.06 -4.18
C PHE A 33 0.98 -7.04 -5.19
N GLY A 34 0.14 -7.97 -4.70
CA GLY A 34 -0.58 -8.93 -5.56
C GLY A 34 -1.52 -8.25 -6.55
N ALA A 35 -2.23 -7.21 -6.12
CA ALA A 35 -3.10 -6.42 -6.99
C ALA A 35 -2.30 -5.72 -8.09
N LEU A 36 -1.21 -5.03 -7.76
CA LEU A 36 -0.33 -4.40 -8.76
C LEU A 36 0.25 -5.40 -9.78
N VAL A 37 0.64 -6.60 -9.32
CA VAL A 37 1.12 -7.67 -10.22
C VAL A 37 0.00 -8.10 -11.17
N LEU A 38 -1.22 -8.26 -10.67
CA LEU A 38 -2.36 -8.67 -11.48
C LEU A 38 -2.72 -7.59 -12.50
N GLU A 39 -2.82 -6.33 -12.10
CA GLU A 39 -3.06 -5.21 -13.01
C GLU A 39 -1.99 -5.12 -14.09
N ARG A 40 -0.71 -5.25 -13.71
CA ARG A 40 0.40 -5.25 -14.65
C ARG A 40 0.32 -6.39 -15.68
N ARG A 41 -0.23 -7.54 -15.29
CA ARG A 41 -0.43 -8.70 -16.18
C ARG A 41 -1.61 -8.50 -17.13
N LEU A 42 -2.64 -7.79 -16.69
CA LEU A 42 -3.87 -7.59 -17.45
C LEU A 42 -3.79 -6.42 -18.42
N ILE A 43 -2.97 -5.38 -18.10
CA ILE A 43 -2.90 -4.17 -18.94
C ILE A 43 -2.34 -4.47 -20.32
N ARG A 44 -3.14 -4.17 -21.35
CA ARG A 44 -2.82 -4.33 -22.77
C ARG A 44 -3.72 -3.43 -23.62
N PRO A 45 -3.34 -3.12 -24.87
CA PRO A 45 -4.25 -2.44 -25.80
C PRO A 45 -5.52 -3.24 -26.03
N ASN A 46 -6.66 -2.56 -26.08
CA ASN A 46 -7.97 -3.16 -26.34
C ASN A 46 -8.24 -4.42 -25.48
N PRO A 47 -8.24 -4.31 -24.13
CA PRO A 47 -8.47 -5.44 -23.25
C PRO A 47 -9.87 -6.05 -23.48
N SER A 48 -10.00 -7.35 -23.21
CA SER A 48 -11.32 -7.98 -23.21
C SER A 48 -12.21 -7.38 -22.09
N LYS A 49 -13.54 -7.55 -22.21
CA LYS A 49 -14.46 -7.11 -21.15
C LYS A 49 -14.10 -7.71 -19.80
N GLN A 50 -13.72 -8.98 -19.79
CA GLN A 50 -13.33 -9.69 -18.58
C GLN A 50 -12.07 -9.08 -17.96
N ASP A 51 -11.02 -8.82 -18.75
CA ASP A 51 -9.78 -8.23 -18.25
C ASP A 51 -10.00 -6.81 -17.74
N ALA A 52 -10.75 -5.99 -18.50
CA ALA A 52 -11.07 -4.63 -18.08
C ALA A 52 -11.88 -4.60 -16.77
N THR A 53 -12.87 -5.50 -16.63
CA THR A 53 -13.64 -5.63 -15.38
C THR A 53 -12.75 -6.09 -14.23
N LEU A 54 -11.88 -7.06 -14.48
CA LEU A 54 -10.97 -7.57 -13.46
C LEU A 54 -9.95 -6.50 -13.02
N MET A 55 -9.44 -5.67 -13.93
CA MET A 55 -8.59 -4.52 -13.57
C MET A 55 -9.31 -3.54 -12.63
N VAL A 56 -10.57 -3.17 -12.94
CA VAL A 56 -11.36 -2.28 -12.07
C VAL A 56 -11.58 -2.90 -10.68
N ILE A 57 -11.89 -4.19 -10.60
CA ILE A 57 -12.08 -4.88 -9.31
C ILE A 57 -10.75 -4.95 -8.54
N THR A 58 -9.67 -5.26 -9.21
CA THR A 58 -8.34 -5.37 -8.61
C THR A 58 -7.87 -4.03 -8.05
N ASP A 59 -8.12 -2.91 -8.76
CA ASP A 59 -7.80 -1.57 -8.29
C ASP A 59 -8.61 -1.19 -7.03
N VAL A 60 -9.89 -1.58 -6.96
CA VAL A 60 -10.68 -1.40 -5.73
C VAL A 60 -10.06 -2.17 -4.56
N VAL A 61 -9.64 -3.42 -4.78
CA VAL A 61 -8.95 -4.22 -3.76
C VAL A 61 -7.64 -3.56 -3.36
N TYR A 62 -6.87 -3.06 -4.33
CA TYR A 62 -5.64 -2.30 -4.09
C TYR A 62 -5.89 -1.07 -3.22
N GLY A 63 -6.86 -0.23 -3.57
CA GLY A 63 -7.19 0.98 -2.81
C GLY A 63 -7.62 0.70 -1.36
N MET A 64 -8.47 -0.32 -1.16
CA MET A 64 -8.88 -0.75 0.18
C MET A 64 -7.69 -1.30 0.99
N ALA A 65 -6.85 -2.11 0.37
CA ALA A 65 -5.66 -2.66 1.01
C ALA A 65 -4.63 -1.56 1.32
N ALA A 66 -4.44 -0.58 0.44
CA ALA A 66 -3.56 0.56 0.68
C ALA A 66 -4.05 1.41 1.86
N LEU A 67 -5.36 1.67 1.95
CA LEU A 67 -5.92 2.36 3.10
C LEU A 67 -5.72 1.58 4.41
N ALA A 68 -5.97 0.28 4.40
CA ALA A 68 -5.74 -0.59 5.56
C ALA A 68 -4.25 -0.65 5.95
N LEU A 69 -3.36 -0.67 4.96
CA LEU A 69 -1.90 -0.61 5.16
C LEU A 69 -1.48 0.70 5.83
N LEU A 70 -2.03 1.84 5.38
CA LEU A 70 -1.78 3.15 5.97
C LEU A 70 -2.27 3.21 7.42
N VAL A 71 -3.53 2.87 7.67
CA VAL A 71 -4.14 2.93 9.00
C VAL A 71 -3.40 2.01 9.98
N SER A 72 -3.18 0.75 9.60
CA SER A 72 -2.44 -0.19 10.44
C SER A 72 -0.99 0.25 10.67
N GLY A 73 -0.36 0.89 9.67
CA GLY A 73 0.98 1.47 9.80
C GLY A 73 1.03 2.59 10.84
N ILE A 74 0.06 3.51 10.81
CA ILE A 74 -0.07 4.58 11.80
C ILE A 74 -0.29 4.00 13.21
N LEU A 75 -1.21 3.04 13.35
CA LEU A 75 -1.47 2.38 14.62
C LEU A 75 -0.23 1.69 15.18
N ARG A 76 0.59 1.06 14.34
CA ARG A 76 1.87 0.45 14.75
C ARG A 76 2.88 1.47 15.24
N VAL A 77 2.96 2.64 14.62
CA VAL A 77 3.88 3.69 15.06
C VAL A 77 3.43 4.28 16.39
N MET A 78 2.12 4.52 16.56
CA MET A 78 1.58 5.23 17.71
C MET A 78 1.37 4.36 18.94
N TYR A 79 0.91 3.09 18.75
CA TYR A 79 0.41 2.26 19.85
C TYR A 79 0.99 0.84 19.86
N PHE A 80 1.05 0.16 18.72
CA PHE A 80 1.26 -1.29 18.64
C PHE A 80 2.65 -1.70 18.15
N GLY A 81 3.59 -0.76 18.05
CA GLY A 81 4.96 -0.99 17.59
C GLY A 81 6.01 -0.90 18.71
N GLN A 82 7.20 -0.45 18.32
CA GLN A 82 8.37 -0.35 19.20
C GLN A 82 8.51 1.03 19.89
N GLY A 83 7.45 1.84 19.86
CA GLY A 83 7.47 3.21 20.38
C GLY A 83 7.78 4.26 19.31
N GLY A 84 7.25 5.48 19.52
CA GLY A 84 7.34 6.56 18.53
C GLY A 84 8.75 6.94 18.16
N SER A 85 9.66 7.08 19.13
CA SER A 85 11.07 7.45 18.94
C SER A 85 11.83 6.47 18.05
N PHE A 86 11.59 5.15 18.19
CA PHE A 86 12.17 4.12 17.31
C PHE A 86 11.91 4.39 15.83
N TYR A 87 10.74 4.92 15.52
CA TYR A 87 10.35 5.23 14.13
C TYR A 87 10.81 6.63 13.73
N THR A 88 10.45 7.65 14.51
CA THR A 88 10.63 9.05 14.10
C THR A 88 12.10 9.51 14.07
N GLU A 89 12.96 8.89 14.86
CA GLU A 89 14.38 9.19 14.89
C GLU A 89 15.19 8.36 13.89
N ASN A 90 14.56 7.39 13.21
CA ASN A 90 15.22 6.59 12.19
C ASN A 90 14.99 7.18 10.79
N PRO A 91 16.01 7.61 10.04
CA PRO A 91 15.87 8.15 8.69
C PRO A 91 15.24 7.15 7.71
N LEU A 92 15.46 5.83 7.88
CA LEU A 92 14.86 4.81 7.02
C LEU A 92 13.33 4.75 7.14
N PHE A 93 12.78 5.15 8.30
CA PHE A 93 11.35 5.30 8.47
C PHE A 93 10.78 6.35 7.51
N TRP A 94 11.42 7.52 7.44
CA TRP A 94 10.96 8.59 6.56
C TRP A 94 11.14 8.27 5.08
N TRP A 95 12.21 7.58 4.71
CA TRP A 95 12.38 7.04 3.36
C TRP A 95 11.27 6.05 3.00
N LYS A 96 10.92 5.14 3.92
CA LYS A 96 9.82 4.19 3.73
C LYS A 96 8.47 4.90 3.58
N VAL A 97 8.17 5.90 4.42
CA VAL A 97 6.94 6.70 4.33
C VAL A 97 6.90 7.49 3.03
N GLY A 98 7.98 8.17 2.68
CA GLY A 98 8.10 8.92 1.43
C GLY A 98 7.90 8.04 0.20
N LEU A 99 8.49 6.84 0.19
CA LEU A 99 8.33 5.88 -0.89
C LEU A 99 6.87 5.39 -1.00
N TYR A 100 6.23 5.07 0.14
CA TYR A 100 4.82 4.68 0.17
C TYR A 100 3.90 5.78 -0.38
N LEU A 101 4.10 7.03 0.05
CA LEU A 101 3.33 8.17 -0.44
C LEU A 101 3.58 8.45 -1.93
N SER A 102 4.82 8.28 -2.40
CA SER A 102 5.17 8.45 -3.81
C SER A 102 4.48 7.41 -4.69
N VAL A 103 4.48 6.14 -4.25
CA VAL A 103 3.76 5.06 -4.95
C VAL A 103 2.26 5.33 -4.91
N GLY A 104 1.69 5.69 -3.76
CA GLY A 104 0.27 6.06 -3.65
C GLY A 104 -0.12 7.25 -4.53
N GLY A 105 0.76 8.25 -4.67
CA GLY A 105 0.55 9.38 -5.59
C GLY A 105 0.57 8.95 -7.07
N LEU A 106 1.48 8.06 -7.44
CA LEU A 106 1.56 7.50 -8.80
C LEU A 106 0.31 6.65 -9.13
N SER A 107 -0.18 5.86 -8.17
CA SER A 107 -1.34 4.99 -8.36
C SER A 107 -2.65 5.74 -8.61
N LEU A 108 -2.72 7.03 -8.30
CA LEU A 108 -3.90 7.83 -8.62
C LEU A 108 -4.19 7.88 -10.12
N TYR A 109 -3.16 7.83 -10.97
CA TYR A 109 -3.37 7.86 -12.42
C TYR A 109 -4.05 6.58 -12.95
N PRO A 110 -3.56 5.35 -12.69
CA PRO A 110 -4.27 4.13 -13.05
C PRO A 110 -5.64 4.04 -12.37
N THR A 111 -5.77 4.35 -11.08
CA THR A 111 -7.04 4.34 -10.35
C THR A 111 -8.10 5.23 -11.02
N ILE A 112 -7.78 6.48 -11.33
CA ILE A 112 -8.71 7.38 -12.03
C ILE A 112 -9.08 6.81 -13.39
N THR A 113 -8.11 6.26 -14.12
CA THR A 113 -8.34 5.64 -15.43
C THR A 113 -9.33 4.47 -15.32
N TYR A 114 -9.15 3.58 -14.34
CA TYR A 114 -10.03 2.42 -14.13
C TYR A 114 -11.41 2.81 -13.62
N ILE A 115 -11.53 3.84 -12.79
CA ILE A 115 -12.84 4.41 -12.40
C ILE A 115 -13.60 4.91 -13.64
N LEU A 116 -12.92 5.59 -14.56
CA LEU A 116 -13.53 6.05 -15.81
C LEU A 116 -13.97 4.88 -16.71
N TRP A 117 -13.28 3.74 -16.66
CA TRP A 117 -13.69 2.52 -17.39
C TRP A 117 -14.89 1.83 -16.76
N ALA A 118 -15.07 1.95 -15.45
CA ALA A 118 -16.19 1.30 -14.76
C ALA A 118 -17.56 1.77 -15.29
N ILE A 119 -17.67 3.03 -15.74
CA ILE A 119 -18.93 3.59 -16.26
C ILE A 119 -19.37 2.93 -17.57
N PRO A 120 -18.57 2.91 -18.65
CA PRO A 120 -18.93 2.24 -19.90
C PRO A 120 -19.05 0.72 -19.72
N LEU A 121 -18.20 0.09 -18.91
CA LEU A 121 -18.26 -1.34 -18.66
C LEU A 121 -19.60 -1.80 -18.08
N ARG A 122 -20.22 -0.99 -17.20
CA ARG A 122 -21.58 -1.25 -16.66
C ARG A 122 -22.65 -1.22 -17.75
N LYS A 123 -22.44 -0.45 -18.81
CA LYS A 123 -23.33 -0.39 -19.99
C LYS A 123 -23.03 -1.46 -21.04
N GLY A 124 -22.02 -2.30 -20.81
CA GLY A 124 -21.58 -3.32 -21.75
C GLY A 124 -20.61 -2.84 -22.82
N GLU A 125 -20.17 -1.59 -22.73
CA GLU A 125 -19.22 -0.98 -23.67
C GLU A 125 -17.78 -1.27 -23.22
N LEU A 126 -16.88 -1.48 -24.18
CA LEU A 126 -15.45 -1.70 -23.88
C LEU A 126 -14.70 -0.37 -23.82
N PRO A 127 -13.77 -0.20 -22.86
CA PRO A 127 -12.92 0.97 -22.85
C PRO A 127 -11.97 0.95 -24.05
N GLN A 128 -11.81 2.11 -24.70
CA GLN A 128 -10.86 2.29 -25.78
C GLN A 128 -9.47 2.52 -25.21
N VAL A 129 -8.62 1.50 -25.21
CA VAL A 129 -7.26 1.55 -24.67
C VAL A 129 -6.25 1.55 -25.81
N SER A 130 -5.72 2.72 -26.11
CA SER A 130 -4.65 2.86 -27.11
C SER A 130 -3.34 2.22 -26.61
N GLU A 131 -2.44 1.88 -27.53
CA GLU A 131 -1.09 1.39 -27.19
C GLU A 131 -0.33 2.38 -26.29
N ALA A 132 -0.45 3.67 -26.57
CA ALA A 132 0.20 4.72 -25.78
C ALA A 132 -0.31 4.73 -24.33
N LEU A 133 -1.63 4.59 -24.12
CA LEU A 133 -2.23 4.51 -22.79
C LEU A 133 -1.81 3.23 -22.07
N ALA A 134 -1.89 2.08 -22.74
CA ALA A 134 -1.48 0.80 -22.16
C ALA A 134 -0.01 0.82 -21.73
N ASN A 135 0.88 1.36 -22.58
CA ASN A 135 2.29 1.48 -22.27
C ASN A 135 2.55 2.43 -21.09
N ARG A 136 1.84 3.56 -21.01
CA ARG A 136 1.94 4.49 -19.87
C ARG A 136 1.53 3.84 -18.57
N LEU A 137 0.37 3.17 -18.54
CA LEU A 137 -0.09 2.45 -17.36
C LEU A 137 0.89 1.34 -16.96
N ALA A 138 1.38 0.56 -17.93
CA ALA A 138 2.37 -0.48 -17.68
C ALA A 138 3.68 0.06 -17.06
N TRP A 139 4.16 1.23 -17.51
CA TRP A 139 5.33 1.88 -16.93
C TRP A 139 5.09 2.34 -15.50
N ILE A 140 3.94 2.97 -15.23
CA ILE A 140 3.56 3.39 -13.87
C ILE A 140 3.51 2.18 -12.94
N LEU A 141 2.79 1.13 -13.32
CA LEU A 141 2.68 -0.11 -12.53
C LEU A 141 4.04 -0.77 -12.29
N ASN A 142 4.97 -0.74 -13.25
CA ASN A 142 6.34 -1.24 -13.03
C ASN A 142 7.09 -0.42 -11.97
N ILE A 143 6.99 0.91 -12.00
CA ILE A 143 7.60 1.79 -11.00
C ILE A 143 7.00 1.52 -9.62
N GLU A 144 5.69 1.37 -9.54
CA GLU A 144 4.99 1.05 -8.29
C GLU A 144 5.43 -0.30 -7.72
N LEU A 145 5.54 -1.33 -8.55
CA LEU A 145 6.03 -2.65 -8.14
C LEU A 145 7.45 -2.59 -7.57
N VAL A 146 8.35 -1.84 -8.22
CA VAL A 146 9.70 -1.63 -7.70
C VAL A 146 9.66 -0.87 -6.37
N GLY A 147 8.87 0.20 -6.29
CA GLY A 147 8.68 0.96 -5.06
C GLY A 147 8.15 0.09 -3.91
N PHE A 148 7.10 -0.70 -4.16
CA PHE A 148 6.57 -1.63 -3.17
C PHE A 148 7.60 -2.70 -2.75
N ALA A 149 8.41 -3.22 -3.67
CA ALA A 149 9.45 -4.20 -3.32
C ALA A 149 10.55 -3.62 -2.42
N LEU A 150 10.83 -2.31 -2.51
CA LEU A 150 11.82 -1.63 -1.66
C LEU A 150 11.31 -1.35 -0.25
N ILE A 151 9.99 -1.20 -0.03
CA ILE A 151 9.41 -0.92 1.29
C ILE A 151 9.79 -1.98 2.34
N PRO A 152 9.63 -3.30 2.10
CA PRO A 152 10.05 -4.32 3.08
C PRO A 152 11.55 -4.39 3.28
N LEU A 153 12.36 -4.04 2.27
CA LEU A 153 13.81 -3.93 2.44
C LEU A 153 14.14 -2.85 3.48
N LEU A 154 13.59 -1.64 3.33
CA LEU A 154 13.78 -0.55 4.29
C LEU A 154 13.26 -0.93 5.68
N ALA A 155 12.10 -1.59 5.76
CA ALA A 155 11.55 -2.07 7.02
C ALA A 155 12.44 -3.12 7.69
N THR A 156 13.05 -4.02 6.92
CA THR A 156 13.95 -5.05 7.42
C THR A 156 15.27 -4.44 7.94
N LEU A 157 15.85 -3.49 7.22
CA LEU A 157 17.06 -2.77 7.66
C LEU A 157 16.78 -2.01 8.95
N MET A 158 15.66 -1.32 9.04
CA MET A 158 15.24 -0.59 10.25
C MET A 158 15.04 -1.55 11.43
N ALA A 159 14.41 -2.71 11.21
CA ALA A 159 14.21 -3.72 12.27
C ALA A 159 15.54 -4.34 12.78
N ARG A 160 16.63 -4.23 12.02
CA ARG A 160 17.98 -4.64 12.38
C ARG A 160 18.81 -3.53 13.03
N GLY A 161 18.19 -2.39 13.33
CA GLY A 161 18.84 -1.25 13.98
C GLY A 161 19.62 -0.34 13.04
N VAL A 162 19.57 -0.58 11.72
CA VAL A 162 20.23 0.32 10.76
C VAL A 162 19.56 1.70 10.81
N GLY A 163 20.37 2.74 10.98
CA GLY A 163 19.92 4.14 11.06
C GLY A 163 19.41 4.57 12.43
N LEU A 164 19.43 3.71 13.45
CA LEU A 164 19.09 4.14 14.80
C LEU A 164 20.26 4.91 15.44
N PRO A 165 20.00 6.03 16.14
CA PRO A 165 20.97 6.69 16.98
C PRO A 165 21.49 5.76 18.09
N ALA A 166 22.73 5.96 18.53
CA ALA A 166 23.30 5.20 19.63
C ALA A 166 22.44 5.37 20.91
N GLY A 167 22.00 4.25 21.50
CA GLY A 167 21.17 4.24 22.71
C GLY A 167 19.67 4.03 22.50
N ILE A 168 19.19 3.98 21.27
CA ILE A 168 17.81 3.62 20.96
C ILE A 168 17.79 2.17 20.46
N GLY A 169 17.10 1.27 21.16
CA GLY A 169 16.92 -0.14 20.75
C GLY A 169 17.90 -1.13 21.42
N ALA A 170 18.57 -0.72 22.48
CA ALA A 170 19.33 -1.62 23.36
C ALA A 170 18.42 -2.18 24.46
#